data_2ceac33265203717ad48bee541455113
#
_entry.id   2ceac33265203717ad48bee541455113
#
_cell.length_a   1.000
_cell.length_b   1.000
_cell.length_c   1.000
_cell.angle_alpha   90.00
_cell.angle_beta   90.00
_cell.angle_gamma   90.00
#
_symmetry.space_group_name_H-M   'P 1'
#
loop_
_entity.id
_entity.type
_entity.pdbx_description
1 polymer ?
#
loop_
_entity_poly.entity_id
_entity_poly.type
_entity_poly.pdbx_seq_one_letter_code
_entity_poly.pdbx_strand_id
1 'polypeptide(L)'
;MHSKYEHVFNPIKIRGIDFKNRVTLAPPSPNVASHHGEMTRDFVDWMRPFARGGTSILYVGNATVDKNECHDEETQIDLGTDRCVLPLSWYAEMAAQYNCHASFEVNHNGKDTAFETVGHAPYSASAIITSSEISRAKKLGRAPIPSIEMTHEKIAETVDKFAMACSRMQQAGMDIALIHGGHGNLISQFMSPLYNKRQDEYGGTTEKRARFAIEVCDAIRKKVGQNFVIEFRISADEIAPEGMHFDETLKMIEYLQDHIDILHVSAGLHSDFDFKYYRNWCQNFLMPRGFNVHYARDVKKAFPNLLVTTVGSITSLDIGEEILANGWADFVAMCRPLMADPEMPRKYAQNRPEDRRPCLRCDACARFFPPRPLNCAVNPWSGVFSEIKDGIIPKAPVRKKVAVVGGGPAGLYAMMALCDRGHDVTLYEKTNQLGGLVVPAAVAPFKIDCQDYLKWLLREVNKYPAKILMNTEATKEVLDKEAYDAII
;
A
#
# COMPACT_ATOMS: atom_id res chain seq x y z
N MET A 1 -25.71 -20.93 -0.84
CA MET A 1 -24.40 -21.59 -1.12
C MET A 1 -23.40 -20.92 -0.21
N HIS A 2 -22.76 -21.67 0.68
CA HIS A 2 -21.66 -21.11 1.48
C HIS A 2 -20.52 -20.73 0.51
N SER A 3 -20.07 -19.48 0.56
CA SER A 3 -18.94 -19.03 -0.24
C SER A 3 -17.69 -19.77 0.22
N LYS A 4 -16.83 -20.19 -0.70
CA LYS A 4 -15.50 -20.75 -0.36
C LYS A 4 -14.66 -19.78 0.47
N TYR A 5 -14.99 -18.49 0.46
CA TYR A 5 -14.27 -17.39 1.12
C TYR A 5 -15.15 -16.75 2.21
N GLU A 6 -15.77 -17.58 3.04
CA GLU A 6 -16.71 -17.14 4.07
C GLU A 6 -16.06 -16.19 5.09
N HIS A 7 -14.84 -16.52 5.57
CA HIS A 7 -14.15 -15.70 6.57
C HIS A 7 -13.70 -14.35 6.01
N VAL A 8 -13.25 -14.30 4.76
CA VAL A 8 -12.87 -13.04 4.07
C VAL A 8 -14.06 -12.09 3.98
N PHE A 9 -15.25 -12.61 3.63
CA PHE A 9 -16.44 -11.78 3.39
C PHE A 9 -17.37 -11.68 4.59
N ASN A 10 -17.00 -12.24 5.76
CA ASN A 10 -17.75 -12.07 6.99
C ASN A 10 -17.59 -10.63 7.53
N PRO A 11 -18.70 -9.87 7.68
CA PRO A 11 -18.62 -8.52 8.21
C PRO A 11 -18.21 -8.50 9.68
N ILE A 12 -17.75 -7.34 10.16
CA ILE A 12 -17.42 -7.11 11.58
C ILE A 12 -17.88 -5.73 12.01
N LYS A 13 -18.31 -5.60 13.25
CA LYS A 13 -18.63 -4.32 13.89
C LYS A 13 -17.57 -3.95 14.91
N ILE A 14 -17.00 -2.74 14.80
CA ILE A 14 -15.99 -2.20 15.73
C ILE A 14 -16.43 -0.79 16.12
N ARG A 15 -16.50 -0.48 17.40
CA ARG A 15 -16.95 0.84 17.88
C ARG A 15 -18.28 1.32 17.29
N GLY A 16 -19.18 0.39 16.96
CA GLY A 16 -20.46 0.72 16.33
C GLY A 16 -20.44 0.88 14.81
N ILE A 17 -19.26 0.83 14.19
CA ILE A 17 -19.04 0.96 12.74
C ILE A 17 -19.05 -0.43 12.11
N ASP A 18 -19.77 -0.60 10.99
CA ASP A 18 -19.91 -1.86 10.28
C ASP A 18 -18.93 -1.95 9.11
N PHE A 19 -17.98 -2.89 9.17
CA PHE A 19 -17.04 -3.19 8.10
C PHE A 19 -17.57 -4.39 7.29
N LYS A 20 -17.77 -4.19 5.98
CA LYS A 20 -18.47 -5.16 5.10
C LYS A 20 -17.71 -6.48 4.87
N ASN A 21 -16.40 -6.50 5.04
CA ASN A 21 -15.54 -7.68 4.93
C ASN A 21 -14.18 -7.44 5.61
N ARG A 22 -13.28 -8.41 5.53
CA ARG A 22 -11.97 -8.41 6.20
C ARG A 22 -10.80 -7.98 5.31
N VAL A 23 -11.06 -7.40 4.12
CA VAL A 23 -10.02 -6.99 3.17
C VAL A 23 -9.77 -5.50 3.27
N THR A 24 -8.51 -5.12 3.50
CA THR A 24 -8.10 -3.71 3.55
C THR A 24 -7.04 -3.40 2.50
N LEU A 25 -7.09 -2.19 1.94
CA LEU A 25 -5.99 -1.67 1.12
C LEU A 25 -4.89 -1.18 2.05
N ALA A 26 -3.77 -1.91 2.12
CA ALA A 26 -2.59 -1.43 2.84
C ALA A 26 -2.08 -0.13 2.18
N PRO A 27 -1.64 0.87 2.98
CA PRO A 27 -1.41 2.23 2.50
C PRO A 27 -0.49 2.35 1.28
N PRO A 28 -0.96 2.74 0.09
CA PRO A 28 -0.13 3.22 -1.02
C PRO A 28 0.15 4.71 -0.88
N SER A 29 1.26 5.19 -1.45
CA SER A 29 1.59 6.60 -1.64
C SER A 29 1.44 6.96 -3.13
N PRO A 30 0.26 7.39 -3.60
CA PRO A 30 -0.02 7.57 -5.03
C PRO A 30 0.73 8.71 -5.71
N ASN A 31 1.28 9.68 -4.94
CA ASN A 31 1.99 10.87 -5.42
C ASN A 31 1.17 11.75 -6.36
N VAL A 32 -0.10 11.95 -6.03
CA VAL A 32 -1.05 12.76 -6.83
C VAL A 32 -1.80 13.81 -5.99
N ALA A 33 -1.31 14.12 -4.78
CA ALA A 33 -1.76 15.29 -4.03
C ALA A 33 -1.24 16.59 -4.68
N SER A 34 -1.83 17.72 -4.30
CA SER A 34 -1.31 19.04 -4.70
C SER A 34 0.04 19.31 -4.04
N HIS A 35 0.81 20.28 -4.57
CA HIS A 35 2.05 20.74 -3.93
C HIS A 35 1.84 21.30 -2.51
N HIS A 36 0.62 21.66 -2.17
CA HIS A 36 0.26 22.08 -0.80
C HIS A 36 -0.18 20.94 0.10
N GLY A 37 -0.12 19.69 -0.39
CA GLY A 37 -0.55 18.50 0.37
C GLY A 37 -2.07 18.29 0.41
N GLU A 38 -2.83 18.96 -0.45
CA GLU A 38 -4.28 18.79 -0.50
C GLU A 38 -4.65 17.60 -1.39
N MET A 39 -5.71 16.88 -1.03
CA MET A 39 -6.28 15.84 -1.88
C MET A 39 -6.86 16.43 -3.15
N THR A 40 -6.49 15.86 -4.30
CA THR A 40 -7.01 16.24 -5.62
C THR A 40 -8.16 15.33 -6.06
N ARG A 41 -8.92 15.73 -7.09
CA ARG A 41 -9.92 14.85 -7.71
C ARG A 41 -9.27 13.64 -8.36
N ASP A 42 -8.10 13.81 -8.97
CA ASP A 42 -7.31 12.71 -9.53
C ASP A 42 -6.90 11.70 -8.46
N PHE A 43 -6.62 12.16 -7.24
CA PHE A 43 -6.35 11.29 -6.09
C PHE A 43 -7.57 10.44 -5.74
N VAL A 44 -8.74 11.07 -5.66
CA VAL A 44 -10.01 10.36 -5.38
C VAL A 44 -10.29 9.33 -6.47
N ASP A 45 -10.09 9.69 -7.74
CA ASP A 45 -10.29 8.78 -8.87
C ASP A 45 -9.25 7.66 -8.90
N TRP A 46 -8.02 7.91 -8.42
CA TRP A 46 -7.00 6.88 -8.24
C TRP A 46 -7.43 5.82 -7.19
N MET A 47 -8.15 6.24 -6.15
CA MET A 47 -8.63 5.36 -5.07
C MET A 47 -9.94 4.63 -5.42
N ARG A 48 -10.77 5.19 -6.30
CA ARG A 48 -12.10 4.66 -6.66
C ARG A 48 -12.11 3.20 -7.11
N PRO A 49 -11.17 2.68 -7.95
CA PRO A 49 -11.16 1.29 -8.37
C PRO A 49 -11.09 0.28 -7.23
N PHE A 50 -10.37 0.61 -6.14
CA PHE A 50 -10.26 -0.26 -4.97
C PHE A 50 -11.58 -0.30 -4.18
N ALA A 51 -12.27 0.83 -4.05
CA ALA A 51 -13.60 0.91 -3.43
C ALA A 51 -14.61 0.08 -4.22
N ARG A 52 -14.70 0.31 -5.54
CA ARG A 52 -15.56 -0.42 -6.47
C ARG A 52 -15.25 -1.91 -6.49
N GLY A 53 -13.98 -2.27 -6.38
CA GLY A 53 -13.48 -3.64 -6.38
C GLY A 53 -13.83 -4.43 -5.12
N GLY A 54 -14.40 -3.80 -4.09
CA GLY A 54 -14.95 -4.48 -2.93
C GLY A 54 -14.08 -4.49 -1.67
N THR A 55 -13.02 -3.70 -1.62
CA THR A 55 -12.21 -3.50 -0.40
C THR A 55 -13.05 -2.85 0.70
N SER A 56 -12.85 -3.20 1.97
CA SER A 56 -13.61 -2.65 3.11
C SER A 56 -13.02 -1.33 3.62
N ILE A 57 -11.72 -1.27 3.82
CA ILE A 57 -11.02 -0.08 4.32
C ILE A 57 -9.97 0.33 3.29
N LEU A 58 -9.94 1.60 2.97
CA LEU A 58 -9.02 2.19 2.00
C LEU A 58 -8.02 3.08 2.74
N TYR A 59 -6.85 2.57 3.03
CA TYR A 59 -5.79 3.40 3.58
C TYR A 59 -5.00 4.09 2.47
N VAL A 60 -4.60 5.33 2.73
CA VAL A 60 -3.59 6.06 1.98
C VAL A 60 -2.36 6.22 2.86
N GLY A 61 -1.20 5.92 2.38
CA GLY A 61 0.06 6.06 3.12
C GLY A 61 0.99 7.03 2.43
N ASN A 62 1.75 7.72 3.20
CA ASN A 62 1.40 8.17 4.53
C ASN A 62 0.95 9.65 4.45
N ALA A 63 0.13 10.11 5.37
CA ALA A 63 -0.27 11.51 5.46
C ALA A 63 0.45 12.17 6.64
N THR A 64 1.07 13.33 6.40
CA THR A 64 1.81 14.04 7.44
C THR A 64 0.90 14.84 8.37
N VAL A 65 1.26 14.88 9.66
CA VAL A 65 0.55 15.70 10.65
C VAL A 65 0.92 17.18 10.58
N ASP A 66 2.04 17.52 9.92
CA ASP A 66 2.50 18.89 9.69
C ASP A 66 3.50 18.92 8.52
N LYS A 67 3.08 19.47 7.40
CA LYS A 67 3.92 19.57 6.20
C LYS A 67 5.18 20.41 6.40
N ASN A 68 5.13 21.44 7.25
CA ASN A 68 6.26 22.32 7.44
C ASN A 68 7.35 21.70 8.32
N GLU A 69 7.05 20.61 9.02
CA GLU A 69 7.96 20.01 9.98
C GLU A 69 8.41 18.59 9.62
N CYS A 70 7.56 17.82 8.98
CA CYS A 70 7.79 16.38 8.92
C CYS A 70 7.32 15.68 7.63
N HIS A 71 7.20 16.40 6.52
CA HIS A 71 6.82 15.74 5.27
C HIS A 71 8.03 15.06 4.58
N ASP A 72 7.73 14.04 3.81
CA ASP A 72 8.66 13.13 3.15
C ASP A 72 8.76 13.44 1.65
N GLU A 73 7.60 13.69 1.04
CA GLU A 73 7.43 13.89 -0.38
C GLU A 73 6.65 15.18 -0.65
N GLU A 74 6.99 15.87 -1.72
CA GLU A 74 6.35 17.14 -2.10
C GLU A 74 4.83 17.04 -2.26
N THR A 75 4.37 15.90 -2.78
CA THR A 75 2.94 15.60 -3.03
C THR A 75 2.31 14.68 -1.96
N GLN A 76 2.83 14.68 -0.74
CA GLN A 76 2.26 13.98 0.40
C GLN A 76 1.03 14.74 0.94
N ILE A 77 0.00 14.01 1.37
CA ILE A 77 -1.18 14.61 2.02
C ILE A 77 -0.77 15.26 3.34
N ASP A 78 -1.20 16.51 3.54
CA ASP A 78 -1.02 17.28 4.77
C ASP A 78 -2.32 17.35 5.57
N LEU A 79 -2.29 16.78 6.78
CA LEU A 79 -3.38 16.85 7.75
C LEU A 79 -3.18 17.97 8.78
N GLY A 80 -2.12 18.76 8.64
CA GLY A 80 -1.70 19.80 9.59
C GLY A 80 -2.60 21.03 9.65
N THR A 81 -3.46 21.26 8.66
CA THR A 81 -4.33 22.45 8.58
C THR A 81 -5.76 22.09 8.22
N ASP A 82 -6.73 22.97 8.62
CA ASP A 82 -8.16 22.76 8.34
C ASP A 82 -8.51 22.83 6.84
N ARG A 83 -7.59 23.29 6.00
CA ARG A 83 -7.74 23.30 4.54
C ARG A 83 -7.93 21.91 3.95
N CYS A 84 -7.45 20.88 4.65
CA CYS A 84 -7.57 19.49 4.17
C CYS A 84 -9.01 18.95 4.31
N VAL A 85 -9.86 19.49 5.20
CA VAL A 85 -11.15 18.90 5.56
C VAL A 85 -12.09 18.75 4.34
N LEU A 86 -12.28 19.83 3.57
CA LEU A 86 -13.15 19.77 2.39
C LEU A 86 -12.62 18.83 1.31
N PRO A 87 -11.34 18.88 0.88
CA PRO A 87 -10.82 17.91 -0.07
C PRO A 87 -10.87 16.45 0.41
N LEU A 88 -10.67 16.20 1.70
CA LEU A 88 -10.77 14.86 2.29
C LEU A 88 -12.22 14.34 2.29
N SER A 89 -13.23 15.20 2.42
CA SER A 89 -14.64 14.77 2.35
C SER A 89 -14.98 14.13 1.00
N TRP A 90 -14.36 14.56 -0.09
CA TRP A 90 -14.57 13.93 -1.40
C TRP A 90 -14.11 12.47 -1.44
N TYR A 91 -13.05 12.17 -0.71
CA TYR A 91 -12.55 10.80 -0.57
C TYR A 91 -13.46 9.96 0.32
N ALA A 92 -13.89 10.50 1.45
CA ALA A 92 -14.84 9.84 2.34
C ALA A 92 -16.19 9.56 1.64
N GLU A 93 -16.75 10.54 0.93
CA GLU A 93 -17.97 10.39 0.15
C GLU A 93 -17.84 9.35 -0.96
N MET A 94 -16.71 9.35 -1.70
CA MET A 94 -16.45 8.36 -2.71
C MET A 94 -16.39 6.95 -2.11
N ALA A 95 -15.70 6.76 -1.00
CA ALA A 95 -15.62 5.46 -0.33
C ALA A 95 -17.00 4.99 0.15
N ALA A 96 -17.79 5.88 0.74
CA ALA A 96 -19.15 5.57 1.22
C ALA A 96 -20.09 5.11 0.10
N GLN A 97 -19.96 5.62 -1.13
CA GLN A 97 -20.73 5.16 -2.30
C GLN A 97 -20.59 3.64 -2.56
N TYR A 98 -19.47 3.05 -2.14
CA TYR A 98 -19.17 1.64 -2.29
C TYR A 98 -19.23 0.86 -0.97
N ASN A 99 -19.80 1.46 0.08
CA ASN A 99 -19.82 0.90 1.43
C ASN A 99 -18.42 0.54 1.93
N CYS A 100 -17.47 1.48 1.75
CA CYS A 100 -16.07 1.39 2.20
C CYS A 100 -15.78 2.54 3.16
N HIS A 101 -14.75 2.36 3.98
CA HIS A 101 -14.23 3.39 4.88
C HIS A 101 -12.95 3.98 4.31
N ALA A 102 -12.93 5.30 4.13
CA ALA A 102 -11.73 6.06 3.78
C ALA A 102 -10.87 6.28 5.02
N SER A 103 -9.56 6.17 4.87
CA SER A 103 -8.62 6.40 5.97
C SER A 103 -7.24 6.79 5.47
N PHE A 104 -6.41 7.27 6.39
CA PHE A 104 -5.00 7.57 6.18
C PHE A 104 -4.13 6.86 7.21
N GLU A 105 -2.91 6.52 6.78
CA GLU A 105 -1.80 6.23 7.67
C GLU A 105 -1.21 7.56 8.14
N VAL A 106 -1.61 7.98 9.35
CA VAL A 106 -1.23 9.27 9.96
C VAL A 106 0.20 9.17 10.48
N ASN A 107 1.07 10.05 10.02
CA ASN A 107 2.51 9.92 10.21
C ASN A 107 3.21 11.23 10.57
N HIS A 108 4.37 11.07 11.21
CA HIS A 108 5.44 12.04 11.34
C HIS A 108 6.75 11.33 11.04
N ASN A 109 7.50 11.76 10.03
CA ASN A 109 8.68 11.03 9.56
C ASN A 109 9.85 11.03 10.55
N GLY A 110 9.89 12.01 11.47
CA GLY A 110 10.96 12.08 12.45
C GLY A 110 12.32 12.26 11.78
N LYS A 111 13.31 11.46 12.19
CA LYS A 111 14.69 11.47 11.69
C LYS A 111 14.84 11.39 10.15
N ASP A 112 13.81 10.91 9.47
CA ASP A 112 13.84 10.69 8.03
C ASP A 112 13.40 11.91 7.22
N THR A 113 12.88 12.94 7.88
CA THR A 113 12.59 14.23 7.26
C THR A 113 13.89 14.88 6.77
N ALA A 114 13.92 15.25 5.49
CA ALA A 114 15.08 15.89 4.89
C ALA A 114 15.17 17.37 5.29
N PHE A 115 16.37 17.81 5.68
CA PHE A 115 16.64 19.24 5.93
C PHE A 115 16.25 20.12 4.73
N GLU A 116 16.56 19.65 3.52
CA GLU A 116 16.28 20.35 2.28
C GLU A 116 14.78 20.56 2.02
N THR A 117 13.94 19.74 2.66
CA THR A 117 12.49 19.77 2.49
C THR A 117 11.82 20.76 3.44
N VAL A 118 12.27 20.81 4.70
CA VAL A 118 11.63 21.60 5.77
C VAL A 118 12.46 22.80 6.24
N GLY A 119 13.74 22.90 5.85
CA GLY A 119 14.63 24.01 6.18
C GLY A 119 15.23 23.97 7.60
N HIS A 120 15.03 22.90 8.36
CA HIS A 120 15.59 22.70 9.70
C HIS A 120 16.00 21.24 9.92
N ALA A 121 16.81 20.97 10.95
CA ALA A 121 17.17 19.61 11.31
C ALA A 121 15.92 18.83 11.76
N PRO A 122 15.79 17.53 11.37
CA PRO A 122 14.62 16.71 11.73
C PRO A 122 14.54 16.46 13.23
N TYR A 123 13.33 16.38 13.76
CA TYR A 123 13.08 15.95 15.13
C TYR A 123 13.10 14.43 15.27
N SER A 124 13.56 13.93 16.41
CA SER A 124 13.57 12.49 16.71
C SER A 124 13.49 12.25 18.23
N ALA A 125 13.36 10.98 18.63
CA ALA A 125 13.47 10.60 20.04
C ALA A 125 14.81 10.99 20.65
N SER A 126 15.91 10.92 19.87
CA SER A 126 17.26 11.31 20.30
C SER A 126 18.04 11.98 19.18
N ALA A 127 19.10 12.71 19.54
CA ALA A 127 20.00 13.32 18.58
C ALA A 127 20.90 12.25 17.92
N ILE A 128 20.56 11.86 16.70
CA ILE A 128 21.25 10.80 15.95
C ILE A 128 21.56 11.24 14.52
N ILE A 129 22.56 10.63 13.90
CA ILE A 129 22.86 10.75 12.47
C ILE A 129 22.53 9.39 11.81
N THR A 130 21.59 9.36 10.90
CA THR A 130 21.18 8.13 10.22
C THR A 130 22.09 7.79 9.04
N SER A 131 22.13 6.54 8.61
CA SER A 131 22.85 6.12 7.40
C SER A 131 22.29 6.78 6.14
N SER A 132 20.99 7.04 6.10
CA SER A 132 20.33 7.78 5.02
C SER A 132 20.79 9.23 4.96
N GLU A 133 20.92 9.90 6.11
CA GLU A 133 21.45 11.27 6.17
C GLU A 133 22.92 11.32 5.75
N ILE A 134 23.77 10.38 6.19
CA ILE A 134 25.17 10.28 5.76
C ILE A 134 25.24 10.16 4.22
N SER A 135 24.42 9.30 3.64
CA SER A 135 24.38 9.09 2.19
C SER A 135 23.90 10.34 1.44
N ARG A 136 22.89 11.03 1.97
CA ARG A 136 22.35 12.30 1.42
C ARG A 136 23.37 13.41 1.49
N ALA A 137 23.99 13.60 2.64
CA ALA A 137 25.02 14.63 2.88
C ALA A 137 26.21 14.45 1.93
N LYS A 138 26.69 13.21 1.76
CA LYS A 138 27.74 12.86 0.79
C LYS A 138 27.33 13.23 -0.65
N LYS A 139 26.11 12.91 -1.05
CA LYS A 139 25.58 13.22 -2.38
C LYS A 139 25.48 14.74 -2.63
N LEU A 140 25.16 15.51 -1.60
CA LEU A 140 24.99 16.97 -1.65
C LEU A 140 26.28 17.74 -1.34
N GLY A 141 27.38 17.06 -1.00
CA GLY A 141 28.67 17.71 -0.70
C GLY A 141 28.67 18.52 0.61
N ARG A 142 27.85 18.16 1.59
CA ARG A 142 27.75 18.83 2.91
C ARG A 142 28.04 17.86 4.07
N ALA A 143 28.23 18.42 5.26
CA ALA A 143 28.29 17.60 6.48
C ALA A 143 26.92 17.00 6.82
N PRO A 144 26.87 15.77 7.41
CA PRO A 144 25.64 15.19 7.90
C PRO A 144 25.04 16.06 9.03
N ILE A 145 23.71 16.18 9.04
CA ILE A 145 22.94 16.96 10.03
C ILE A 145 22.31 15.98 11.03
N PRO A 146 22.65 16.04 12.33
CA PRO A 146 22.00 15.22 13.33
C PRO A 146 20.53 15.64 13.52
N SER A 147 19.67 14.69 13.87
CA SER A 147 18.33 15.01 14.34
C SER A 147 18.39 15.78 15.69
N ILE A 148 17.33 16.53 15.94
CA ILE A 148 17.12 17.23 17.22
C ILE A 148 16.35 16.31 18.18
N GLU A 149 16.89 16.04 19.35
CA GLU A 149 16.14 15.37 20.41
C GLU A 149 14.96 16.25 20.84
N MET A 150 13.75 15.67 20.81
CA MET A 150 12.52 16.40 21.17
C MET A 150 12.51 16.74 22.66
N THR A 151 12.21 18.01 22.99
CA THR A 151 11.90 18.42 24.36
C THR A 151 10.50 17.91 24.76
N HIS A 152 10.16 17.97 26.06
CA HIS A 152 8.83 17.58 26.54
C HIS A 152 7.72 18.45 25.93
N GLU A 153 7.99 19.76 25.74
CA GLU A 153 7.06 20.68 25.09
C GLU A 153 6.85 20.28 23.63
N LYS A 154 7.91 19.89 22.92
CA LYS A 154 7.83 19.45 21.52
C LYS A 154 7.11 18.11 21.40
N ILE A 155 7.28 17.19 22.35
CA ILE A 155 6.53 15.94 22.45
C ILE A 155 5.03 16.25 22.59
N ALA A 156 4.65 17.09 23.56
CA ALA A 156 3.27 17.45 23.82
C ALA A 156 2.61 18.16 22.61
N GLU A 157 3.33 19.07 21.94
CA GLU A 157 2.88 19.71 20.68
C GLU A 157 2.63 18.65 19.59
N THR A 158 3.53 17.69 19.45
CA THR A 158 3.41 16.64 18.42
C THR A 158 2.25 15.69 18.70
N VAL A 159 2.02 15.35 19.97
CA VAL A 159 0.85 14.57 20.41
C VAL A 159 -0.45 15.29 20.01
N ASP A 160 -0.54 16.61 20.22
CA ASP A 160 -1.71 17.40 19.82
C ASP A 160 -1.87 17.44 18.28
N LYS A 161 -0.78 17.53 17.50
CA LYS A 161 -0.81 17.47 16.03
C LYS A 161 -1.44 16.16 15.53
N PHE A 162 -1.11 15.00 16.10
CA PHE A 162 -1.76 13.73 15.77
C PHE A 162 -3.26 13.75 16.10
N ALA A 163 -3.62 14.25 17.26
CA ALA A 163 -5.03 14.35 17.68
C ALA A 163 -5.83 15.28 16.76
N MET A 164 -5.26 16.42 16.38
CA MET A 164 -5.86 17.36 15.45
C MET A 164 -5.99 16.78 14.03
N ALA A 165 -4.99 16.06 13.54
CA ALA A 165 -5.05 15.37 12.25
C ALA A 165 -6.24 14.39 12.19
N CYS A 166 -6.39 13.54 13.20
CA CYS A 166 -7.53 12.60 13.29
C CYS A 166 -8.88 13.34 13.46
N SER A 167 -8.91 14.47 14.18
CA SER A 167 -10.11 15.30 14.28
C SER A 167 -10.54 15.87 12.91
N ARG A 168 -9.60 16.31 12.07
CA ARG A 168 -9.86 16.76 10.70
C ARG A 168 -10.37 15.63 9.82
N MET A 169 -9.81 14.43 9.95
CA MET A 169 -10.30 13.22 9.27
C MET A 169 -11.76 12.95 9.66
N GLN A 170 -12.09 13.02 10.95
CA GLN A 170 -13.46 12.82 11.43
C GLN A 170 -14.41 13.90 10.89
N GLN A 171 -14.00 15.18 10.88
CA GLN A 171 -14.79 16.28 10.30
C GLN A 171 -15.03 16.08 8.79
N ALA A 172 -14.10 15.44 8.09
CA ALA A 172 -14.26 15.08 6.69
C ALA A 172 -15.17 13.85 6.44
N GLY A 173 -15.70 13.23 7.51
CA GLY A 173 -16.58 12.07 7.40
C GLY A 173 -15.87 10.71 7.47
N MET A 174 -14.64 10.67 7.94
CA MET A 174 -13.91 9.41 8.21
C MET A 174 -14.14 8.96 9.65
N ASP A 175 -14.11 7.66 9.88
CA ASP A 175 -14.42 7.03 11.16
C ASP A 175 -13.32 6.08 11.67
N ILE A 176 -12.19 6.04 10.97
CA ILE A 176 -11.03 5.22 11.30
C ILE A 176 -9.73 5.94 10.87
N ALA A 177 -8.68 5.82 11.68
CA ALA A 177 -7.32 6.23 11.34
C ALA A 177 -6.32 5.11 11.61
N LEU A 178 -5.31 4.98 10.75
CA LEU A 178 -4.15 4.11 10.96
C LEU A 178 -2.98 4.95 11.49
N ILE A 179 -2.55 4.72 12.72
CA ILE A 179 -1.44 5.44 13.34
C ILE A 179 -0.13 4.73 13.03
N HIS A 180 0.82 5.45 12.43
CA HIS A 180 2.07 4.86 11.94
C HIS A 180 3.11 4.73 13.06
N GLY A 181 3.05 3.63 13.83
CA GLY A 181 4.02 3.28 14.86
C GLY A 181 5.10 2.29 14.40
N GLY A 182 5.29 2.10 13.08
CA GLY A 182 6.26 1.16 12.52
C GLY A 182 7.30 1.79 11.59
N HIS A 183 8.15 0.95 11.02
CA HIS A 183 9.07 1.21 9.90
C HIS A 183 10.11 2.31 10.13
N GLY A 184 10.38 2.71 11.38
CA GLY A 184 11.38 3.72 11.71
C GLY A 184 10.89 5.17 11.65
N ASN A 185 9.58 5.42 11.52
CA ASN A 185 8.98 6.75 11.65
C ASN A 185 8.94 7.22 13.11
N LEU A 186 8.54 8.45 13.39
CA LEU A 186 8.74 9.09 14.70
C LEU A 186 8.26 8.24 15.89
N ILE A 187 7.03 7.72 15.85
CA ILE A 187 6.51 6.88 16.93
C ILE A 187 7.38 5.62 17.11
N SER A 188 7.75 4.95 15.99
CA SER A 188 8.68 3.83 16.00
C SER A 188 10.06 4.22 16.58
N GLN A 189 10.54 5.45 16.30
CA GLN A 189 11.81 5.94 16.86
C GLN A 189 11.77 6.05 18.38
N PHE A 190 10.63 6.41 18.97
CA PHE A 190 10.47 6.39 20.43
C PHE A 190 10.42 4.96 20.99
N MET A 191 9.78 4.03 20.30
CA MET A 191 9.64 2.64 20.75
C MET A 191 10.94 1.82 20.58
N SER A 192 11.75 2.12 19.55
CA SER A 192 12.92 1.34 19.17
C SER A 192 14.18 1.67 20.01
N PRO A 193 14.87 0.67 20.57
CA PRO A 193 16.17 0.88 21.23
C PRO A 193 17.27 1.31 20.26
N LEU A 194 17.09 1.05 18.95
CA LEU A 194 18.01 1.48 17.89
C LEU A 194 18.11 3.02 17.82
N TYR A 195 16.99 3.71 17.98
CA TYR A 195 16.91 5.17 17.81
C TYR A 195 16.75 5.93 19.11
N ASN A 196 16.07 5.35 20.11
CA ASN A 196 15.81 5.99 21.39
C ASN A 196 16.95 5.75 22.39
N LYS A 197 17.75 6.78 22.65
CA LYS A 197 18.85 6.78 23.62
C LYS A 197 18.54 7.63 24.87
N ARG A 198 17.26 8.05 25.03
CA ARG A 198 16.80 8.87 26.16
C ARG A 198 16.93 8.15 27.48
N GLN A 199 17.12 8.94 28.57
CA GLN A 199 17.23 8.44 29.94
C GLN A 199 16.09 8.98 30.85
N ASP A 200 15.14 9.72 30.26
CA ASP A 200 13.98 10.27 30.97
C ASP A 200 12.77 9.30 30.90
N GLU A 201 11.57 9.79 31.12
CA GLU A 201 10.32 9.02 31.11
C GLU A 201 9.88 8.52 29.72
N TYR A 202 10.57 8.91 28.66
CA TYR A 202 10.32 8.45 27.28
C TYR A 202 11.37 7.46 26.77
N GLY A 203 12.35 7.04 27.61
CA GLY A 203 13.45 6.19 27.18
C GLY A 203 13.90 5.16 28.23
N GLY A 204 14.81 4.27 27.81
CA GLY A 204 15.33 3.19 28.67
C GLY A 204 14.47 1.92 28.61
N THR A 205 13.47 1.76 29.48
CA THR A 205 12.63 0.54 29.52
C THR A 205 11.59 0.51 28.41
N THR A 206 11.10 -0.69 28.06
CA THR A 206 10.01 -0.87 27.09
C THR A 206 8.76 -0.07 27.46
N GLU A 207 8.38 -0.06 28.74
CA GLU A 207 7.26 0.74 29.25
C GLU A 207 7.44 2.24 28.96
N LYS A 208 8.60 2.79 29.27
CA LYS A 208 8.89 4.21 29.03
C LYS A 208 8.92 4.54 27.54
N ARG A 209 9.46 3.65 26.72
CA ARG A 209 9.46 3.82 25.26
C ARG A 209 8.07 3.71 24.64
N ALA A 210 7.11 3.02 25.29
CA ALA A 210 5.71 2.97 24.85
C ALA A 210 4.96 4.29 25.09
N ARG A 211 5.40 5.11 26.05
CA ARG A 211 4.71 6.30 26.56
C ARG A 211 4.25 7.24 25.45
N PHE A 212 5.15 7.61 24.53
CA PHE A 212 4.78 8.54 23.43
C PHE A 212 3.66 7.98 22.54
N ALA A 213 3.72 6.70 22.20
CA ALA A 213 2.67 6.04 21.42
C ALA A 213 1.33 6.01 22.15
N ILE A 214 1.33 5.75 23.44
CA ILE A 214 0.14 5.76 24.31
C ILE A 214 -0.46 7.16 24.38
N GLU A 215 0.35 8.18 24.66
CA GLU A 215 -0.08 9.58 24.73
C GLU A 215 -0.72 10.05 23.40
N VAL A 216 -0.17 9.63 22.23
CA VAL A 216 -0.76 9.91 20.92
C VAL A 216 -2.14 9.26 20.81
N CYS A 217 -2.27 7.98 21.13
CA CYS A 217 -3.55 7.26 21.01
C CYS A 217 -4.61 7.81 21.98
N ASP A 218 -4.23 8.13 23.21
CA ASP A 218 -5.12 8.72 24.23
C ASP A 218 -5.58 10.13 23.84
N ALA A 219 -4.68 10.96 23.31
CA ALA A 219 -5.02 12.30 22.84
C ALA A 219 -5.98 12.22 21.64
N ILE A 220 -5.76 11.30 20.71
CA ILE A 220 -6.69 11.03 19.60
C ILE A 220 -8.04 10.62 20.17
N ARG A 221 -8.09 9.59 21.04
CA ARG A 221 -9.33 9.09 21.65
C ARG A 221 -10.11 10.19 22.37
N LYS A 222 -9.41 11.02 23.13
CA LYS A 222 -10.01 12.18 23.81
C LYS A 222 -10.61 13.19 22.82
N LYS A 223 -9.96 13.39 21.68
CA LYS A 223 -10.37 14.39 20.67
C LYS A 223 -11.52 13.93 19.79
N VAL A 224 -11.51 12.69 19.31
CA VAL A 224 -12.48 12.15 18.34
C VAL A 224 -13.62 11.35 18.99
N GLY A 225 -13.51 11.01 20.27
CA GLY A 225 -14.51 10.27 21.02
C GLY A 225 -14.49 8.76 20.81
N GLN A 226 -15.55 8.07 21.30
CA GLN A 226 -15.56 6.60 21.42
C GLN A 226 -15.95 5.88 20.12
N ASN A 227 -16.58 6.54 19.17
CA ASN A 227 -17.09 5.92 17.93
C ASN A 227 -16.09 6.00 16.77
N PHE A 228 -14.86 6.45 17.01
CA PHE A 228 -13.79 6.49 16.03
C PHE A 228 -12.84 5.32 16.27
N VAL A 229 -12.45 4.59 15.21
CA VAL A 229 -11.56 3.44 15.31
C VAL A 229 -10.10 3.89 15.21
N ILE A 230 -9.29 3.47 16.16
CA ILE A 230 -7.84 3.68 16.16
C ILE A 230 -7.18 2.34 15.79
N GLU A 231 -6.66 2.24 14.59
CA GLU A 231 -5.77 1.16 14.18
C GLU A 231 -4.33 1.62 14.34
N PHE A 232 -3.49 0.83 15.00
CA PHE A 232 -2.09 1.17 15.24
C PHE A 232 -1.17 0.21 14.50
N ARG A 233 -0.30 0.74 13.64
CA ARG A 233 0.65 -0.06 12.88
C ARG A 233 1.98 -0.17 13.61
N ILE A 234 2.47 -1.40 13.77
CA ILE A 234 3.75 -1.70 14.41
C ILE A 234 4.63 -2.57 13.50
N SER A 235 5.95 -2.37 13.56
CA SER A 235 6.91 -3.36 13.08
C SER A 235 7.08 -4.42 14.16
N ALA A 236 6.52 -5.62 13.93
CA ALA A 236 6.63 -6.74 14.87
C ALA A 236 8.08 -7.16 15.12
N ASP A 237 8.92 -7.00 14.12
CA ASP A 237 10.37 -7.10 14.20
C ASP A 237 10.98 -6.08 13.25
N GLU A 238 11.89 -5.26 13.72
CA GLU A 238 12.59 -4.29 12.87
C GLU A 238 13.61 -4.97 11.95
N ILE A 239 13.94 -6.24 12.21
CA ILE A 239 14.90 -7.06 11.44
C ILE A 239 16.27 -6.35 11.34
N ALA A 240 16.62 -5.64 12.39
CA ALA A 240 17.89 -4.94 12.57
C ALA A 240 18.54 -5.38 13.89
N PRO A 241 19.85 -5.65 13.95
CA PRO A 241 20.49 -6.25 15.13
C PRO A 241 20.31 -5.49 16.44
N GLU A 242 20.24 -4.16 16.38
CA GLU A 242 20.04 -3.28 17.55
C GLU A 242 18.60 -2.77 17.65
N GLY A 243 17.71 -3.24 16.76
CA GLY A 243 16.32 -2.85 16.70
C GLY A 243 15.44 -3.56 17.73
N MET A 244 14.17 -3.20 17.70
CA MET A 244 13.15 -3.89 18.49
C MET A 244 12.82 -5.24 17.80
N HIS A 245 13.04 -6.33 18.53
CA HIS A 245 12.73 -7.69 18.09
C HIS A 245 11.38 -8.16 18.63
N PHE A 246 10.87 -9.26 18.08
CA PHE A 246 9.50 -9.70 18.32
C PHE A 246 9.15 -9.98 19.79
N ASP A 247 10.07 -10.50 20.58
CA ASP A 247 9.87 -10.73 22.01
C ASP A 247 9.69 -9.43 22.80
N GLU A 248 10.39 -8.37 22.41
CA GLU A 248 10.21 -7.04 22.98
C GLU A 248 8.92 -6.37 22.43
N THR A 249 8.58 -6.61 21.18
CA THR A 249 7.32 -6.13 20.59
C THR A 249 6.10 -6.69 21.34
N LEU A 250 6.12 -7.95 21.76
CA LEU A 250 5.04 -8.51 22.58
C LEU A 250 4.86 -7.75 23.90
N LYS A 251 5.96 -7.37 24.57
CA LYS A 251 5.91 -6.51 25.77
C LYS A 251 5.40 -5.10 25.45
N MET A 252 5.77 -4.55 24.29
CA MET A 252 5.26 -3.25 23.83
C MET A 252 3.75 -3.28 23.63
N ILE A 253 3.22 -4.38 23.08
CA ILE A 253 1.78 -4.57 22.86
C ILE A 253 1.03 -4.67 24.19
N GLU A 254 1.61 -5.26 25.25
CA GLU A 254 1.00 -5.28 26.59
C GLU A 254 0.63 -3.88 27.09
N TYR A 255 1.47 -2.87 26.81
CA TYR A 255 1.20 -1.47 27.17
C TYR A 255 0.25 -0.76 26.21
N LEU A 256 0.20 -1.17 24.92
CA LEU A 256 -0.56 -0.47 23.87
C LEU A 256 -1.99 -0.97 23.73
N GLN A 257 -2.28 -2.25 24.03
CA GLN A 257 -3.52 -2.92 23.64
C GLN A 257 -4.80 -2.23 24.14
N ASP A 258 -4.77 -1.58 25.30
CA ASP A 258 -5.95 -0.93 25.90
C ASP A 258 -6.19 0.47 25.33
N HIS A 259 -5.27 1.02 24.54
CA HIS A 259 -5.31 2.35 23.94
C HIS A 259 -5.70 2.35 22.44
N ILE A 260 -5.78 1.17 21.84
CA ILE A 260 -6.06 0.97 20.42
C ILE A 260 -7.25 0.02 20.21
N ASP A 261 -7.82 0.00 19.00
CA ASP A 261 -8.92 -0.90 18.66
C ASP A 261 -8.45 -2.07 17.78
N ILE A 262 -7.46 -1.82 16.92
CA ILE A 262 -6.88 -2.80 16.01
C ILE A 262 -5.36 -2.64 16.01
N LEU A 263 -4.62 -3.73 16.06
CA LEU A 263 -3.17 -3.75 15.84
C LEU A 263 -2.86 -4.20 14.41
N HIS A 264 -2.18 -3.35 13.64
CA HIS A 264 -1.75 -3.64 12.27
C HIS A 264 -0.30 -4.16 12.28
N VAL A 265 -0.13 -5.46 12.16
CA VAL A 265 1.16 -6.15 12.27
C VAL A 265 1.90 -6.12 10.94
N SER A 266 2.99 -5.36 10.91
CA SER A 266 3.97 -5.28 9.82
C SER A 266 5.36 -5.73 10.30
N ALA A 267 6.42 -5.50 9.53
CA ALA A 267 7.81 -5.76 9.93
C ALA A 267 8.79 -4.90 9.14
N GLY A 268 10.04 -4.81 9.63
CA GLY A 268 11.14 -4.13 8.99
C GLY A 268 11.19 -2.63 9.21
N LEU A 269 12.22 -2.00 8.66
CA LEU A 269 12.48 -0.57 8.65
C LEU A 269 12.44 -0.04 7.23
N HIS A 270 12.01 1.21 7.05
CA HIS A 270 11.87 1.85 5.73
C HIS A 270 13.15 2.53 5.25
N SER A 271 13.87 3.18 6.11
CA SER A 271 14.83 4.24 5.76
C SER A 271 16.29 3.98 6.12
N ASP A 272 16.63 2.91 6.82
CA ASP A 272 18.02 2.54 6.98
C ASP A 272 18.52 1.81 5.74
N PHE A 273 19.25 2.56 4.90
CA PHE A 273 19.82 2.09 3.63
C PHE A 273 21.04 1.19 3.80
N ASP A 274 21.29 0.61 4.93
CA ASP A 274 22.15 -0.55 4.97
C ASP A 274 21.43 -1.65 4.18
N PHE A 275 21.95 -2.01 3.01
CA PHE A 275 21.39 -3.01 2.10
C PHE A 275 21.04 -4.34 2.78
N LYS A 276 21.59 -4.59 3.96
CA LYS A 276 21.27 -5.72 4.82
C LYS A 276 19.82 -5.75 5.30
N TYR A 277 19.22 -4.58 5.54
CA TYR A 277 17.89 -4.43 6.16
C TYR A 277 16.87 -3.82 5.22
N TYR A 278 17.34 -3.37 4.06
CA TYR A 278 16.54 -2.71 3.07
C TYR A 278 15.42 -3.60 2.53
N ARG A 279 14.20 -3.05 2.51
CA ARG A 279 12.97 -3.65 1.97
C ARG A 279 12.39 -4.85 2.73
N ASN A 280 12.78 -5.13 3.95
CA ASN A 280 12.07 -6.12 4.76
C ASN A 280 10.63 -5.72 5.06
N TRP A 281 10.32 -4.43 4.99
CA TRP A 281 8.96 -3.88 5.09
C TRP A 281 8.12 -4.14 3.82
N CYS A 282 8.74 -4.37 2.66
CA CYS A 282 8.08 -4.58 1.37
C CYS A 282 8.74 -5.76 0.62
N GLN A 283 8.36 -6.98 0.99
CA GLN A 283 8.99 -8.21 0.50
C GLN A 283 8.72 -8.44 -0.98
N ASN A 284 9.79 -8.63 -1.77
CA ASN A 284 9.74 -8.91 -3.21
C ASN A 284 9.55 -10.42 -3.50
N PHE A 285 9.62 -10.79 -4.79
CA PHE A 285 9.43 -12.17 -5.24
C PHE A 285 10.49 -13.18 -4.76
N LEU A 286 11.62 -12.73 -4.21
CA LEU A 286 12.65 -13.60 -3.62
C LEU A 286 12.30 -14.05 -2.20
N MET A 287 11.31 -13.40 -1.56
CA MET A 287 10.88 -13.72 -0.21
C MET A 287 9.56 -14.52 -0.22
N PRO A 288 9.28 -15.32 0.81
CA PRO A 288 8.03 -16.09 0.89
C PRO A 288 6.78 -15.20 0.78
N ARG A 289 5.69 -15.79 0.27
CA ARG A 289 4.36 -15.19 0.39
C ARG A 289 3.90 -15.28 1.85
N GLY A 290 3.14 -14.28 2.32
CA GLY A 290 2.66 -14.23 3.69
C GLY A 290 3.77 -14.06 4.74
N PHE A 291 4.86 -13.37 4.39
CA PHE A 291 6.09 -13.29 5.21
C PHE A 291 5.84 -12.88 6.67
N ASN A 292 4.93 -11.96 6.94
CA ASN A 292 4.66 -11.45 8.30
C ASN A 292 3.54 -12.21 9.04
N VAL A 293 2.89 -13.19 8.40
CA VAL A 293 1.71 -13.86 8.97
C VAL A 293 2.01 -14.56 10.30
N HIS A 294 3.20 -15.11 10.45
CA HIS A 294 3.63 -15.76 11.70
C HIS A 294 3.65 -14.78 12.88
N TYR A 295 4.05 -13.52 12.68
CA TYR A 295 3.99 -12.50 13.73
C TYR A 295 2.55 -12.21 14.16
N ALA A 296 1.63 -12.02 13.21
CA ALA A 296 0.23 -11.77 13.51
C ALA A 296 -0.40 -12.96 14.25
N ARG A 297 -0.14 -14.20 13.82
CA ARG A 297 -0.56 -15.43 14.48
C ARG A 297 -0.11 -15.49 15.95
N ASP A 298 1.16 -15.19 16.19
CA ASP A 298 1.74 -15.30 17.52
C ASP A 298 1.28 -14.13 18.42
N VAL A 299 0.99 -12.94 17.85
CA VAL A 299 0.29 -11.85 18.55
C VAL A 299 -1.14 -12.27 18.93
N LYS A 300 -1.92 -12.84 18.00
CA LYS A 300 -3.29 -13.33 18.31
C LYS A 300 -3.28 -14.40 19.41
N LYS A 301 -2.26 -15.24 19.43
CA LYS A 301 -2.08 -16.25 20.50
C LYS A 301 -1.81 -15.61 21.86
N ALA A 302 -0.98 -14.54 21.90
CA ALA A 302 -0.66 -13.84 23.13
C ALA A 302 -1.79 -12.90 23.60
N PHE A 303 -2.50 -12.28 22.67
CA PHE A 303 -3.57 -11.29 22.91
C PHE A 303 -4.86 -11.67 22.15
N PRO A 304 -5.58 -12.70 22.58
CA PRO A 304 -6.71 -13.26 21.82
C PRO A 304 -7.88 -12.29 21.61
N ASN A 305 -8.04 -11.31 22.50
CA ASN A 305 -9.12 -10.30 22.43
C ASN A 305 -8.76 -9.09 21.57
N LEU A 306 -7.47 -8.87 21.26
CA LEU A 306 -7.02 -7.78 20.41
C LEU A 306 -7.34 -8.10 18.96
N LEU A 307 -7.99 -7.17 18.24
CA LEU A 307 -8.18 -7.31 16.80
C LEU A 307 -6.85 -7.06 16.07
N VAL A 308 -6.54 -7.91 15.11
CA VAL A 308 -5.26 -7.88 14.39
C VAL A 308 -5.49 -7.81 12.89
N THR A 309 -4.85 -6.83 12.25
CA THR A 309 -4.61 -6.79 10.80
C THR A 309 -3.23 -7.35 10.49
N THR A 310 -3.10 -8.23 9.50
CA THR A 310 -1.81 -8.70 9.00
C THR A 310 -1.52 -8.17 7.60
N VAL A 311 -0.27 -7.77 7.33
CA VAL A 311 0.23 -7.32 6.03
C VAL A 311 1.58 -7.94 5.74
N GLY A 312 1.89 -8.19 4.48
CA GLY A 312 3.21 -8.66 4.06
C GLY A 312 3.14 -9.80 3.05
N SER A 313 3.23 -9.46 1.77
CA SER A 313 3.21 -10.43 0.65
C SER A 313 2.02 -11.40 0.65
N ILE A 314 0.86 -10.99 1.14
CA ILE A 314 -0.41 -11.71 0.96
C ILE A 314 -0.84 -11.44 -0.48
N THR A 315 -0.71 -12.45 -1.36
CA THR A 315 -0.84 -12.27 -2.81
C THR A 315 -2.21 -12.65 -3.37
N SER A 316 -3.06 -13.30 -2.58
CA SER A 316 -4.40 -13.73 -2.99
C SER A 316 -5.35 -13.82 -1.79
N LEU A 317 -6.65 -13.85 -2.05
CA LEU A 317 -7.63 -14.09 -0.99
C LEU A 317 -7.75 -15.59 -0.63
N ASP A 318 -7.11 -16.51 -1.37
CA ASP A 318 -6.93 -17.90 -0.89
C ASP A 318 -6.04 -17.91 0.37
N ILE A 319 -4.92 -17.17 0.34
CA ILE A 319 -4.06 -16.97 1.52
C ILE A 319 -4.82 -16.18 2.61
N GLY A 320 -5.59 -15.17 2.22
CA GLY A 320 -6.42 -14.39 3.13
C GLY A 320 -7.44 -15.25 3.87
N GLU A 321 -8.13 -16.12 3.17
CA GLU A 321 -9.11 -17.07 3.77
C GLU A 321 -8.43 -18.02 4.75
N GLU A 322 -7.26 -18.59 4.38
CA GLU A 322 -6.51 -19.46 5.27
C GLU A 322 -6.11 -18.74 6.58
N ILE A 323 -5.63 -17.50 6.49
CA ILE A 323 -5.24 -16.69 7.65
C ILE A 323 -6.44 -16.47 8.58
N LEU A 324 -7.58 -16.05 8.02
CA LEU A 324 -8.78 -15.69 8.79
C LEU A 324 -9.48 -16.95 9.37
N ALA A 325 -9.58 -18.02 8.58
CA ALA A 325 -10.18 -19.29 9.00
C ALA A 325 -9.43 -19.93 10.17
N ASN A 326 -8.10 -19.77 10.22
CA ASN A 326 -7.28 -20.25 11.33
C ASN A 326 -7.22 -19.28 12.52
N GLY A 327 -7.88 -18.11 12.45
CA GLY A 327 -7.85 -17.12 13.52
C GLY A 327 -6.47 -16.47 13.73
N TRP A 328 -5.60 -16.45 12.70
CA TRP A 328 -4.27 -15.84 12.79
C TRP A 328 -4.29 -14.32 12.68
N ALA A 329 -5.38 -13.77 12.16
CA ALA A 329 -5.68 -12.33 12.13
C ALA A 329 -7.18 -12.13 11.96
N ASP A 330 -7.65 -10.87 12.13
CA ASP A 330 -9.04 -10.45 11.93
C ASP A 330 -9.24 -9.71 10.61
N PHE A 331 -8.17 -9.13 10.06
CA PHE A 331 -8.13 -8.47 8.75
C PHE A 331 -6.87 -8.86 7.97
N VAL A 332 -6.98 -8.83 6.65
CA VAL A 332 -5.86 -9.00 5.71
C VAL A 332 -5.66 -7.73 4.90
N ALA A 333 -4.48 -7.13 5.02
CA ALA A 333 -4.10 -5.92 4.32
C ALA A 333 -3.24 -6.23 3.10
N MET A 334 -3.61 -5.69 1.94
CA MET A 334 -2.91 -5.88 0.68
C MET A 334 -2.79 -4.56 -0.07
N CYS A 335 -1.60 -4.23 -0.60
CA CYS A 335 -1.41 -3.08 -1.49
C CYS A 335 -1.14 -3.56 -2.92
N ARG A 336 0.05 -4.12 -3.17
CA ARG A 336 0.51 -4.50 -4.51
C ARG A 336 -0.42 -5.47 -5.26
N PRO A 337 -1.04 -6.49 -4.63
CA PRO A 337 -2.02 -7.35 -5.30
C PRO A 337 -3.27 -6.60 -5.74
N LEU A 338 -3.77 -5.67 -4.92
CA LEU A 338 -4.92 -4.82 -5.28
C LEU A 338 -4.54 -3.79 -6.35
N MET A 339 -3.32 -3.28 -6.38
CA MET A 339 -2.84 -2.46 -7.50
C MET A 339 -2.75 -3.24 -8.81
N ALA A 340 -2.33 -4.50 -8.74
CA ALA A 340 -2.33 -5.38 -9.91
C ALA A 340 -3.77 -5.67 -10.37
N ASP A 341 -4.69 -5.88 -9.44
CA ASP A 341 -6.11 -6.14 -9.72
C ASP A 341 -7.02 -5.51 -8.64
N PRO A 342 -7.47 -4.27 -8.80
CA PRO A 342 -8.38 -3.63 -7.86
C PRO A 342 -9.71 -4.39 -7.68
N GLU A 343 -10.14 -5.13 -8.69
CA GLU A 343 -11.38 -5.90 -8.70
C GLU A 343 -11.25 -7.29 -8.02
N MET A 344 -10.08 -7.60 -7.46
CA MET A 344 -9.82 -8.91 -6.87
C MET A 344 -10.88 -9.31 -5.83
N PRO A 345 -11.25 -8.48 -4.82
CA PRO A 345 -12.25 -8.90 -3.83
C PRO A 345 -13.61 -9.23 -4.48
N ARG A 346 -14.05 -8.43 -5.46
CA ARG A 346 -15.30 -8.66 -6.19
C ARG A 346 -15.26 -9.97 -7.00
N LYS A 347 -14.14 -10.29 -7.65
CA LYS A 347 -13.96 -11.55 -8.39
C LYS A 347 -14.08 -12.75 -7.49
N TYR A 348 -13.46 -12.70 -6.30
CA TYR A 348 -13.55 -13.76 -5.30
C TYR A 348 -14.96 -13.91 -4.72
N ALA A 349 -15.64 -12.80 -4.42
CA ALA A 349 -17.05 -12.83 -3.99
C ALA A 349 -17.99 -13.45 -5.04
N GLN A 350 -17.62 -13.35 -6.32
CA GLN A 350 -18.33 -13.95 -7.45
C GLN A 350 -17.86 -15.38 -7.79
N ASN A 351 -17.04 -16.00 -6.94
CA ASN A 351 -16.44 -17.34 -7.19
C ASN A 351 -15.62 -17.44 -8.49
N ARG A 352 -14.90 -16.37 -8.86
CA ARG A 352 -14.02 -16.30 -10.03
C ARG A 352 -12.56 -15.95 -9.63
N PRO A 353 -11.95 -16.68 -8.66
CA PRO A 353 -10.60 -16.36 -8.16
C PRO A 353 -9.53 -16.44 -9.24
N GLU A 354 -9.74 -17.29 -10.24
CA GLU A 354 -8.84 -17.47 -11.39
C GLU A 354 -8.79 -16.25 -12.30
N ASP A 355 -9.81 -15.39 -12.33
CA ASP A 355 -9.82 -14.16 -13.12
C ASP A 355 -8.97 -13.03 -12.52
N ARG A 356 -8.45 -13.23 -11.33
CA ARG A 356 -7.54 -12.31 -10.66
C ARG A 356 -6.24 -12.16 -11.44
N ARG A 357 -5.84 -10.92 -11.74
CA ARG A 357 -4.51 -10.60 -12.30
C ARG A 357 -3.45 -10.66 -11.19
N PRO A 358 -2.48 -11.59 -11.26
CA PRO A 358 -1.47 -11.73 -10.22
C PRO A 358 -0.48 -10.57 -10.17
N CYS A 359 -0.08 -10.18 -8.96
CA CYS A 359 1.05 -9.29 -8.72
C CYS A 359 2.35 -10.05 -8.87
N LEU A 360 3.34 -9.48 -9.57
CA LEU A 360 4.68 -10.07 -9.73
C LEU A 360 5.59 -9.87 -8.51
N ARG A 361 5.19 -9.09 -7.53
CA ARG A 361 6.07 -8.61 -6.43
C ARG A 361 7.41 -8.06 -6.93
N CYS A 362 7.40 -7.41 -8.10
CA CYS A 362 8.58 -6.90 -8.80
C CYS A 362 9.04 -5.52 -8.31
N ASP A 363 8.33 -4.93 -7.36
CA ASP A 363 8.58 -3.61 -6.77
C ASP A 363 8.66 -2.44 -7.78
N ALA A 364 8.12 -2.60 -9.00
CA ALA A 364 8.02 -1.51 -9.95
C ALA A 364 7.19 -0.33 -9.41
N CYS A 365 6.19 -0.63 -8.57
CA CYS A 365 5.38 0.36 -7.88
C CYS A 365 6.09 1.02 -6.68
N ALA A 366 7.21 0.49 -6.20
CA ALA A 366 7.99 1.07 -5.11
C ALA A 366 9.19 1.90 -5.61
N ARG A 367 9.12 2.42 -6.84
CA ARG A 367 10.14 3.31 -7.41
C ARG A 367 9.74 4.76 -7.16
N PHE A 368 10.37 5.37 -6.17
CA PHE A 368 10.08 6.73 -5.73
C PHE A 368 10.74 7.82 -6.59
N PHE A 369 11.68 7.49 -7.49
CA PHE A 369 12.39 8.46 -8.30
C PHE A 369 12.35 8.12 -9.81
N PRO A 370 12.11 9.11 -10.68
CA PRO A 370 11.63 10.47 -10.38
C PRO A 370 10.20 10.46 -9.80
N PRO A 371 9.75 11.51 -9.09
CA PRO A 371 8.39 11.61 -8.60
C PRO A 371 7.40 11.44 -9.77
N ARG A 372 6.52 10.46 -9.65
CA ARG A 372 5.49 10.18 -10.64
C ARG A 372 4.33 9.45 -9.97
N PRO A 373 3.13 9.50 -10.55
CA PRO A 373 2.01 8.70 -10.06
C PRO A 373 2.39 7.23 -9.94
N LEU A 374 1.96 6.63 -8.84
CA LEU A 374 2.20 5.22 -8.57
C LEU A 374 1.54 4.36 -9.65
N ASN A 375 2.27 3.43 -10.25
CA ASN A 375 1.78 2.55 -11.30
C ASN A 375 2.22 1.10 -11.10
N CYS A 376 1.62 0.18 -11.86
CA CYS A 376 1.88 -1.26 -11.78
C CYS A 376 2.43 -1.80 -13.09
N ALA A 377 3.44 -2.67 -13.02
CA ALA A 377 4.05 -3.29 -14.20
C ALA A 377 3.11 -4.22 -14.99
N VAL A 378 2.08 -4.77 -14.32
CA VAL A 378 1.13 -5.72 -14.94
C VAL A 378 -0.28 -5.17 -15.09
N ASN A 379 -0.53 -3.95 -14.61
CA ASN A 379 -1.81 -3.27 -14.75
C ASN A 379 -1.61 -1.95 -15.50
N PRO A 380 -1.81 -1.91 -16.83
CA PRO A 380 -1.59 -0.69 -17.63
C PRO A 380 -2.53 0.46 -17.27
N TRP A 381 -3.64 0.17 -16.58
CA TRP A 381 -4.62 1.16 -16.14
C TRP A 381 -4.23 1.83 -14.82
N SER A 382 -3.27 1.26 -14.08
CA SER A 382 -2.79 1.84 -12.82
C SER A 382 -2.11 3.19 -13.08
N GLY A 383 -2.60 4.23 -12.42
CA GLY A 383 -2.12 5.61 -12.57
C GLY A 383 -2.87 6.44 -13.63
N VAL A 384 -3.78 5.82 -14.40
CA VAL A 384 -4.61 6.50 -15.42
C VAL A 384 -6.11 6.25 -15.19
N PHE A 385 -6.48 5.97 -13.95
CA PHE A 385 -7.86 5.60 -13.61
C PHE A 385 -8.88 6.72 -13.84
N SER A 386 -8.46 7.99 -13.76
CA SER A 386 -9.32 9.15 -14.06
C SER A 386 -9.81 9.18 -15.50
N GLU A 387 -9.06 8.57 -16.44
CA GLU A 387 -9.41 8.51 -17.86
C GLU A 387 -10.41 7.38 -18.17
N ILE A 388 -10.63 6.45 -17.22
CA ILE A 388 -11.44 5.26 -17.41
C ILE A 388 -12.56 5.24 -16.37
N LYS A 389 -13.69 5.88 -16.70
CA LYS A 389 -14.85 5.89 -15.82
C LYS A 389 -15.38 4.47 -15.59
N ASP A 390 -15.56 4.13 -14.31
CA ASP A 390 -16.13 2.86 -13.85
C ASP A 390 -15.40 1.60 -14.38
N GLY A 391 -14.13 1.74 -14.79
CA GLY A 391 -13.35 0.65 -15.39
C GLY A 391 -13.81 0.23 -16.78
N ILE A 392 -14.63 1.06 -17.44
CA ILE A 392 -15.14 0.81 -18.79
C ILE A 392 -14.25 1.54 -19.79
N ILE A 393 -13.61 0.78 -20.66
CA ILE A 393 -12.84 1.33 -21.77
C ILE A 393 -13.82 1.84 -22.83
N PRO A 394 -13.79 3.15 -23.17
CA PRO A 394 -14.74 3.68 -24.15
C PRO A 394 -14.54 3.06 -25.52
N LYS A 395 -15.63 2.72 -26.19
CA LYS A 395 -15.60 2.23 -27.57
C LYS A 395 -15.02 3.29 -28.50
N ALA A 396 -14.25 2.85 -29.49
CA ALA A 396 -13.74 3.75 -30.51
C ALA A 396 -14.88 4.30 -31.38
N PRO A 397 -14.84 5.58 -31.78
CA PRO A 397 -15.88 6.14 -32.66
C PRO A 397 -15.90 5.49 -34.04
N VAL A 398 -14.77 4.96 -34.50
CA VAL A 398 -14.64 4.25 -35.78
C VAL A 398 -13.95 2.91 -35.52
N ARG A 399 -14.60 1.83 -35.92
CA ARG A 399 -14.00 0.48 -35.93
C ARG A 399 -12.92 0.41 -37.01
N LYS A 400 -11.76 -0.13 -36.63
CA LYS A 400 -10.59 -0.32 -37.49
C LYS A 400 -10.18 -1.78 -37.52
N LYS A 401 -9.54 -2.18 -38.62
CA LYS A 401 -8.81 -3.45 -38.75
C LYS A 401 -7.37 -3.20 -38.34
N VAL A 402 -6.93 -3.82 -37.23
CA VAL A 402 -5.62 -3.54 -36.61
C VAL A 402 -4.78 -4.81 -36.53
N ALA A 403 -3.53 -4.71 -37.01
CA ALA A 403 -2.51 -5.74 -36.77
C ALA A 403 -1.75 -5.43 -35.49
N VAL A 404 -1.52 -6.46 -34.63
CA VAL A 404 -0.63 -6.42 -33.49
C VAL A 404 0.52 -7.36 -33.76
N VAL A 405 1.77 -6.86 -33.68
CA VAL A 405 2.97 -7.62 -33.98
C VAL A 405 3.69 -8.03 -32.69
N GLY A 406 3.67 -9.33 -32.42
CA GLY A 406 4.31 -9.96 -31.29
C GLY A 406 3.36 -10.33 -30.16
N GLY A 407 3.36 -11.60 -29.77
CA GLY A 407 2.56 -12.20 -28.69
C GLY A 407 3.19 -12.09 -27.30
N GLY A 408 4.08 -11.10 -27.07
CA GLY A 408 4.57 -10.76 -25.75
C GLY A 408 3.54 -9.99 -24.91
N PRO A 409 3.80 -9.70 -23.61
CA PRO A 409 2.85 -9.00 -22.73
C PRO A 409 2.30 -7.71 -23.34
N ALA A 410 3.14 -6.88 -23.94
CA ALA A 410 2.72 -5.61 -24.56
C ALA A 410 1.72 -5.81 -25.67
N GLY A 411 2.02 -6.72 -26.62
CA GLY A 411 1.11 -7.01 -27.75
C GLY A 411 -0.18 -7.68 -27.28
N LEU A 412 -0.12 -8.58 -26.30
CA LEU A 412 -1.33 -9.21 -25.75
C LEU A 412 -2.24 -8.18 -25.06
N TYR A 413 -1.67 -7.23 -24.30
CA TYR A 413 -2.46 -6.13 -23.70
C TYR A 413 -3.01 -5.17 -24.76
N ALA A 414 -2.21 -4.83 -25.79
CA ALA A 414 -2.68 -4.02 -26.90
C ALA A 414 -3.87 -4.70 -27.60
N MET A 415 -3.76 -6.00 -27.89
CA MET A 415 -4.84 -6.80 -28.47
C MET A 415 -6.13 -6.73 -27.64
N MET A 416 -6.03 -7.00 -26.31
CA MET A 416 -7.19 -6.95 -25.41
C MET A 416 -7.82 -5.55 -25.39
N ALA A 417 -7.02 -4.49 -25.24
CA ALA A 417 -7.51 -3.11 -25.21
C ALA A 417 -8.17 -2.70 -26.53
N LEU A 418 -7.64 -3.12 -27.66
CA LEU A 418 -8.22 -2.85 -28.97
C LEU A 418 -9.55 -3.60 -29.15
N CYS A 419 -9.66 -4.85 -28.72
CA CYS A 419 -10.92 -5.58 -28.71
C CYS A 419 -11.96 -4.91 -27.79
N ASP A 420 -11.57 -4.47 -26.59
CA ASP A 420 -12.45 -3.72 -25.70
C ASP A 420 -12.93 -2.41 -26.33
N ARG A 421 -12.10 -1.75 -27.14
CA ARG A 421 -12.48 -0.57 -27.91
C ARG A 421 -13.34 -0.89 -29.15
N GLY A 422 -13.53 -2.17 -29.50
CA GLY A 422 -14.39 -2.63 -30.60
C GLY A 422 -13.71 -2.72 -31.95
N HIS A 423 -12.38 -2.74 -32.01
CA HIS A 423 -11.63 -2.93 -33.25
C HIS A 423 -11.62 -4.40 -33.71
N ASP A 424 -11.32 -4.64 -34.98
CA ASP A 424 -11.06 -5.96 -35.56
C ASP A 424 -9.56 -6.24 -35.47
N VAL A 425 -9.15 -7.20 -34.64
CA VAL A 425 -7.75 -7.37 -34.28
C VAL A 425 -7.18 -8.69 -34.75
N THR A 426 -6.04 -8.62 -35.42
CA THR A 426 -5.22 -9.79 -35.77
C THR A 426 -3.85 -9.66 -35.07
N LEU A 427 -3.50 -10.63 -34.25
CA LEU A 427 -2.20 -10.71 -33.62
C LEU A 427 -1.31 -11.71 -34.34
N TYR A 428 -0.08 -11.30 -34.62
CA TYR A 428 0.95 -12.13 -35.26
C TYR A 428 2.02 -12.51 -34.24
N GLU A 429 2.30 -13.79 -34.08
CA GLU A 429 3.40 -14.30 -33.25
C GLU A 429 4.26 -15.25 -34.08
N LYS A 430 5.55 -14.96 -34.21
CA LYS A 430 6.47 -15.73 -35.04
C LYS A 430 6.82 -17.10 -34.48
N THR A 431 6.63 -17.29 -33.16
CA THR A 431 6.90 -18.55 -32.47
C THR A 431 5.63 -19.37 -32.28
N ASN A 432 5.75 -20.56 -31.72
CA ASN A 432 4.62 -21.41 -31.36
C ASN A 432 4.07 -21.12 -29.95
N GLN A 433 4.51 -20.04 -29.29
CA GLN A 433 4.15 -19.76 -27.89
C GLN A 433 3.91 -18.27 -27.63
N LEU A 434 2.77 -17.95 -26.97
CA LEU A 434 2.50 -16.61 -26.45
C LEU A 434 3.18 -16.37 -25.12
N GLY A 435 3.36 -15.09 -24.76
CA GLY A 435 3.92 -14.66 -23.48
C GLY A 435 5.32 -14.02 -23.58
N GLY A 436 6.00 -14.15 -24.75
CA GLY A 436 7.28 -13.50 -25.01
C GLY A 436 8.31 -13.79 -23.92
N LEU A 437 9.03 -12.76 -23.42
CA LEU A 437 10.08 -12.91 -22.40
C LEU A 437 9.57 -13.32 -21.01
N VAL A 438 8.27 -13.30 -20.75
CA VAL A 438 7.73 -13.83 -19.48
C VAL A 438 7.87 -15.35 -19.43
N VAL A 439 7.84 -16.02 -20.58
CA VAL A 439 8.00 -17.48 -20.67
C VAL A 439 9.34 -17.95 -20.06
N PRO A 440 10.50 -17.53 -20.55
CA PRO A 440 11.76 -17.92 -19.93
C PRO A 440 11.93 -17.36 -18.51
N ALA A 441 11.33 -16.20 -18.19
CA ALA A 441 11.37 -15.66 -16.83
C ALA A 441 10.62 -16.55 -15.82
N ALA A 442 9.57 -17.23 -16.26
CA ALA A 442 8.74 -18.10 -15.41
C ALA A 442 9.34 -19.50 -15.19
N VAL A 443 10.45 -19.86 -15.85
CA VAL A 443 11.09 -21.19 -15.70
C VAL A 443 11.71 -21.37 -14.32
N ALA A 444 12.27 -20.30 -13.73
CA ALA A 444 12.93 -20.38 -12.44
C ALA A 444 11.93 -20.74 -11.31
N PRO A 445 12.19 -21.81 -10.52
CA PRO A 445 11.23 -22.30 -9.51
C PRO A 445 10.81 -21.26 -8.47
N PHE A 446 11.71 -20.35 -8.10
CA PHE A 446 11.44 -19.30 -7.13
C PHE A 446 10.61 -18.12 -7.69
N LYS A 447 10.40 -18.06 -9.01
CA LYS A 447 9.59 -17.01 -9.66
C LYS A 447 8.12 -17.43 -9.83
N ILE A 448 7.52 -17.96 -8.75
CA ILE A 448 6.13 -18.43 -8.75
C ILE A 448 5.15 -17.33 -9.21
N ASP A 449 5.43 -16.07 -8.86
CA ASP A 449 4.58 -14.95 -9.25
C ASP A 449 4.58 -14.71 -10.78
N CYS A 450 5.71 -14.94 -11.45
CA CYS A 450 5.78 -14.91 -12.92
C CYS A 450 5.03 -16.09 -13.54
N GLN A 451 5.09 -17.28 -12.93
CA GLN A 451 4.35 -18.46 -13.39
C GLN A 451 2.83 -18.22 -13.29
N ASP A 452 2.35 -17.70 -12.16
CA ASP A 452 0.95 -17.39 -11.96
C ASP A 452 0.47 -16.32 -12.94
N TYR A 453 1.28 -15.28 -13.18
CA TYR A 453 0.98 -14.23 -14.14
C TYR A 453 0.90 -14.76 -15.57
N LEU A 454 1.85 -15.59 -15.99
CA LEU A 454 1.83 -16.19 -17.33
C LEU A 454 0.59 -17.06 -17.53
N LYS A 455 0.26 -17.93 -16.56
CA LYS A 455 -0.96 -18.76 -16.61
C LYS A 455 -2.22 -17.90 -16.73
N TRP A 456 -2.32 -16.83 -15.93
CA TRP A 456 -3.43 -15.90 -16.00
C TRP A 456 -3.50 -15.20 -17.36
N LEU A 457 -2.37 -14.65 -17.86
CA LEU A 457 -2.31 -13.91 -19.12
C LEU A 457 -2.76 -14.76 -20.32
N LEU A 458 -2.25 -15.99 -20.39
CA LEU A 458 -2.61 -16.92 -21.46
C LEU A 458 -4.08 -17.33 -21.41
N ARG A 459 -4.68 -17.44 -20.21
CA ARG A 459 -6.10 -17.68 -20.07
C ARG A 459 -6.93 -16.45 -20.44
N GLU A 460 -6.49 -15.27 -20.01
CA GLU A 460 -7.22 -14.02 -20.22
C GLU A 460 -7.34 -13.67 -21.71
N VAL A 461 -6.26 -13.79 -22.47
CA VAL A 461 -6.27 -13.46 -23.91
C VAL A 461 -7.24 -14.32 -24.71
N ASN A 462 -7.48 -15.56 -24.27
CA ASN A 462 -8.44 -16.48 -24.95
C ASN A 462 -9.91 -16.06 -24.79
N LYS A 463 -10.22 -15.10 -23.92
CA LYS A 463 -11.59 -14.55 -23.77
C LYS A 463 -11.95 -13.52 -24.84
N TYR A 464 -10.96 -13.06 -25.61
CA TYR A 464 -11.12 -11.96 -26.57
C TYR A 464 -11.31 -12.48 -28.01
N PRO A 465 -12.15 -11.81 -28.81
CA PRO A 465 -12.48 -12.24 -30.18
C PRO A 465 -11.42 -11.83 -31.21
N ALA A 466 -10.14 -11.89 -30.86
CA ALA A 466 -9.04 -11.57 -31.77
C ALA A 466 -8.61 -12.80 -32.56
N LYS A 467 -8.19 -12.60 -33.81
CA LYS A 467 -7.51 -13.62 -34.59
C LYS A 467 -6.04 -13.69 -34.19
N ILE A 468 -5.57 -14.84 -33.71
CA ILE A 468 -4.18 -15.06 -33.32
C ILE A 468 -3.50 -15.99 -34.30
N LEU A 469 -2.46 -15.51 -34.98
CA LEU A 469 -1.68 -16.24 -35.97
C LEU A 469 -0.31 -16.61 -35.37
N MET A 470 -0.22 -17.84 -34.93
CA MET A 470 1.02 -18.43 -34.41
C MET A 470 1.94 -18.88 -35.53
N ASN A 471 3.24 -19.03 -35.26
CA ASN A 471 4.27 -19.42 -36.26
C ASN A 471 4.24 -18.55 -37.53
N THR A 472 3.86 -17.28 -37.37
CA THR A 472 3.68 -16.33 -38.44
C THR A 472 4.45 -15.05 -38.20
N GLU A 473 5.55 -14.86 -38.93
CA GLU A 473 6.30 -13.61 -38.88
C GLU A 473 5.57 -12.51 -39.65
N ALA A 474 5.34 -11.38 -39.01
CA ALA A 474 4.67 -10.21 -39.57
C ALA A 474 5.66 -9.41 -40.45
N THR A 475 6.06 -9.97 -41.62
CA THR A 475 6.87 -9.22 -42.59
C THR A 475 6.01 -8.17 -43.31
N LYS A 476 6.68 -7.21 -43.96
CA LYS A 476 5.98 -6.19 -44.73
C LYS A 476 5.06 -6.83 -45.77
N GLU A 477 5.52 -7.87 -46.49
CA GLU A 477 4.77 -8.59 -47.52
C GLU A 477 3.52 -9.30 -46.97
N VAL A 478 3.59 -9.77 -45.71
CA VAL A 478 2.46 -10.40 -45.01
C VAL A 478 1.42 -9.35 -44.63
N LEU A 479 1.87 -8.23 -44.07
CA LEU A 479 0.99 -7.15 -43.61
C LEU A 479 0.32 -6.39 -44.78
N ASP A 480 1.06 -6.13 -45.85
CA ASP A 480 0.55 -5.42 -47.04
C ASP A 480 -0.60 -6.17 -47.73
N LYS A 481 -0.69 -7.50 -47.61
CA LYS A 481 -1.78 -8.32 -48.18
C LYS A 481 -3.12 -8.11 -47.52
N GLU A 482 -3.14 -7.63 -46.27
CA GLU A 482 -4.32 -7.64 -45.39
C GLU A 482 -5.01 -6.26 -45.24
N ALA A 483 -4.46 -5.20 -45.82
CA ALA A 483 -5.00 -3.82 -45.80
C ALA A 483 -5.43 -3.36 -44.38
N TYR A 484 -4.51 -3.39 -43.41
CA TYR A 484 -4.76 -2.90 -42.07
C TYR A 484 -4.85 -1.37 -42.03
N ASP A 485 -5.78 -0.85 -41.21
CA ASP A 485 -5.89 0.59 -40.91
C ASP A 485 -4.79 1.08 -39.97
N ALA A 486 -4.23 0.16 -39.14
CA ALA A 486 -3.13 0.45 -38.24
C ALA A 486 -2.35 -0.82 -37.92
N ILE A 487 -1.06 -0.64 -37.59
CA ILE A 487 -0.14 -1.70 -37.11
C ILE A 487 0.48 -1.23 -35.81
N ILE A 488 0.50 -2.08 -34.81
CA ILE A 488 1.06 -1.86 -33.46
C ILE A 488 2.15 -2.90 -33.17
#